data_5dec51d3b8a06550a6d74dc956ac70c6
#
_entry.id   5dec51d3b8a06550a6d74dc956ac70c6
#
_cell.length_a   1.000
_cell.length_b   1.000
_cell.length_c   1.000
_cell.angle_alpha   90.00
_cell.angle_beta   90.00
_cell.angle_gamma   90.00
#
_symmetry.space_group_name_H-M   'P 1'
#
loop_
_entity.id
_entity.type
_entity.pdbx_description
1 polymer ?
#
loop_
_entity_poly.entity_id
_entity_poly.type
_entity_poly.pdbx_seq_one_letter_code
_entity_poly.pdbx_strand_id
1 'polypeptide(L)'
;MPLPRLVIGDKTLSSWSLRPWLLLRHFQVPFEEIALPLDTPQFQARIAGYSPTRKVPVLWDDTLHVWDSLAICEYVNERWLDGRGWPAELSARAQARAAAAEMHSGFVDLRTQLPMNLARAPGPARWDAAAERDITRIQALWASLRAEHGHAGQFLCGDFGIVDAMFAPVALRFASYGVPLFEAAGDYLAALDALPALREWKQDAARERLERG
;
A
#
# COMPACT_ATOMS: atom_id res chain seq x y z
N MET A 1 1.27 -13.15 24.52
CA MET A 1 2.36 -12.37 23.90
C MET A 1 1.87 -10.96 23.71
N PRO A 2 2.70 -9.92 23.86
CA PRO A 2 2.30 -8.55 23.53
C PRO A 2 1.89 -8.45 22.07
N LEU A 3 1.03 -7.48 21.74
CA LEU A 3 0.65 -7.21 20.35
C LEU A 3 1.87 -6.66 19.59
N PRO A 4 2.04 -7.02 18.31
CA PRO A 4 3.01 -6.36 17.47
C PRO A 4 2.65 -4.88 17.32
N ARG A 5 3.66 -4.02 17.14
CA ARG A 5 3.50 -2.57 16.98
C ARG A 5 3.91 -2.15 15.58
N LEU A 6 3.03 -1.50 14.85
CA LEU A 6 3.33 -0.94 13.55
C LEU A 6 3.51 0.58 13.68
N VAL A 7 4.74 1.04 13.47
CA VAL A 7 5.06 2.47 13.42
C VAL A 7 4.84 2.97 12.00
N ILE A 8 4.01 3.99 11.85
CA ILE A 8 3.58 4.56 10.57
C ILE A 8 3.80 6.07 10.53
N GLY A 9 3.83 6.63 9.32
CA GLY A 9 3.68 8.07 9.11
C GLY A 9 2.22 8.48 8.97
N ASP A 10 2.00 9.76 8.64
CA ASP A 10 0.65 10.29 8.39
C ASP A 10 -0.12 9.46 7.39
N LYS A 11 -1.35 9.10 7.71
CA LYS A 11 -2.23 8.36 6.80
C LYS A 11 -2.57 9.16 5.53
N THR A 12 -2.50 10.48 5.61
CA THR A 12 -2.70 11.36 4.44
C THR A 12 -1.58 11.20 3.40
N LEU A 13 -0.33 11.00 3.81
CA LEU A 13 0.85 11.08 2.93
C LEU A 13 1.63 9.78 2.80
N SER A 14 1.62 8.91 3.82
CA SER A 14 2.52 7.76 3.90
C SER A 14 2.05 6.56 3.09
N SER A 15 2.35 6.57 1.81
CA SER A 15 2.06 5.45 0.91
C SER A 15 2.78 4.15 1.28
N TRP A 16 3.95 4.25 1.89
CA TRP A 16 4.71 3.08 2.34
C TRP A 16 4.09 2.44 3.57
N SER A 17 3.57 3.24 4.52
CA SER A 17 2.90 2.73 5.72
C SER A 17 1.54 2.09 5.41
N LEU A 18 0.82 2.59 4.40
CA LEU A 18 -0.47 2.03 3.99
C LEU A 18 -0.37 0.53 3.67
N ARG A 19 0.70 0.08 3.02
CA ARG A 19 0.84 -1.29 2.52
C ARG A 19 0.73 -2.35 3.63
N PRO A 20 1.64 -2.41 4.61
CA PRO A 20 1.54 -3.40 5.68
C PRO A 20 0.34 -3.14 6.60
N TRP A 21 -0.04 -1.88 6.80
CA TRP A 21 -1.23 -1.55 7.59
C TRP A 21 -2.49 -2.15 6.98
N LEU A 22 -2.67 -1.99 5.66
CA LEU A 22 -3.83 -2.53 4.92
C LEU A 22 -3.86 -4.05 4.98
N LEU A 23 -2.71 -4.71 4.85
CA LEU A 23 -2.60 -6.17 4.96
C LEU A 23 -3.02 -6.64 6.37
N LEU A 24 -2.46 -6.07 7.42
CA LEU A 24 -2.78 -6.42 8.81
C LEU A 24 -4.28 -6.23 9.11
N ARG A 25 -4.85 -5.08 8.69
CA ARG A 25 -6.26 -4.78 8.91
C ARG A 25 -7.19 -5.70 8.12
N HIS A 26 -6.88 -5.96 6.86
CA HIS A 26 -7.70 -6.84 6.03
C HIS A 26 -7.78 -8.26 6.59
N PHE A 27 -6.65 -8.82 7.02
CA PHE A 27 -6.59 -10.14 7.61
C PHE A 27 -6.90 -10.18 9.12
N GLN A 28 -7.33 -9.05 9.69
CA GLN A 28 -7.73 -8.92 11.10
C GLN A 28 -6.63 -9.35 12.08
N VAL A 29 -5.36 -9.18 11.70
CA VAL A 29 -4.22 -9.39 12.61
C VAL A 29 -4.21 -8.22 13.61
N PRO A 30 -4.33 -8.49 14.92
CA PRO A 30 -4.33 -7.43 15.92
C PRO A 30 -2.93 -6.81 16.06
N PHE A 31 -2.86 -5.48 16.11
CA PHE A 31 -1.61 -4.74 16.31
C PHE A 31 -1.87 -3.39 16.97
N GLU A 32 -0.85 -2.86 17.64
CA GLU A 32 -0.81 -1.49 18.14
C GLU A 32 -0.27 -0.56 17.05
N GLU A 33 -0.96 0.54 16.78
CA GLU A 33 -0.56 1.55 15.82
C GLU A 33 0.19 2.70 16.51
N ILE A 34 1.37 3.06 16.03
CA ILE A 34 2.13 4.22 16.48
C ILE A 34 2.30 5.19 15.31
N ALA A 35 1.52 6.27 15.29
CA ALA A 35 1.62 7.29 14.26
C ALA A 35 2.66 8.36 14.63
N LEU A 36 3.53 8.70 13.67
CA LEU A 36 4.52 9.77 13.77
C LEU A 36 4.27 10.80 12.65
N PRO A 37 4.07 12.08 12.99
CA PRO A 37 3.79 13.11 11.99
C PRO A 37 5.02 13.37 11.11
N LEU A 38 4.92 13.06 9.82
CA LEU A 38 6.00 13.24 8.84
C LEU A 38 6.43 14.72 8.74
N ASP A 39 7.67 14.91 8.33
CA ASP A 39 8.26 16.24 8.05
C ASP A 39 8.18 17.23 9.23
N THR A 40 8.16 16.71 10.46
CA THR A 40 8.12 17.49 11.69
C THR A 40 9.36 17.27 12.56
N PRO A 41 9.74 18.24 13.43
CA PRO A 41 10.78 18.01 14.44
C PRO A 41 10.46 16.82 15.36
N GLN A 42 9.17 16.59 15.67
CA GLN A 42 8.72 15.48 16.48
C GLN A 42 9.01 14.13 15.80
N PHE A 43 8.82 14.03 14.48
CA PHE A 43 9.19 12.84 13.71
C PHE A 43 10.68 12.56 13.86
N GLN A 44 11.52 13.55 13.59
CA GLN A 44 12.99 13.43 13.64
C GLN A 44 13.48 13.01 15.04
N ALA A 45 12.88 13.56 16.09
CA ALA A 45 13.23 13.24 17.47
C ALA A 45 12.87 11.80 17.88
N ARG A 46 11.77 11.26 17.35
CA ARG A 46 11.22 9.97 17.79
C ARG A 46 11.59 8.78 16.90
N ILE A 47 11.71 8.98 15.59
CA ILE A 47 11.88 7.89 14.63
C ILE A 47 13.16 7.06 14.88
N ALA A 48 14.23 7.68 15.37
CA ALA A 48 15.48 6.99 15.66
C ALA A 48 15.33 5.90 16.74
N GLY A 49 14.36 6.06 17.67
CA GLY A 49 14.05 5.06 18.69
C GLY A 49 13.19 3.91 18.20
N TYR A 50 12.62 4.03 16.99
CA TYR A 50 11.75 3.01 16.40
C TYR A 50 12.35 2.30 15.19
N SER A 51 13.13 3.00 14.38
CA SER A 51 13.55 2.52 13.07
C SER A 51 15.07 2.68 12.86
N PRO A 52 15.79 1.60 12.54
CA PRO A 52 17.22 1.67 12.25
C PRO A 52 17.53 2.47 10.99
N THR A 53 16.56 2.60 10.08
CA THR A 53 16.67 3.39 8.83
C THR A 53 16.15 4.81 8.98
N ARG A 54 15.58 5.17 10.14
CA ARG A 54 14.87 6.44 10.38
C ARG A 54 13.73 6.70 9.39
N LYS A 55 13.11 5.63 8.88
CA LYS A 55 11.97 5.68 7.97
C LYS A 55 10.81 4.85 8.52
N VAL A 56 9.62 5.13 8.03
CA VAL A 56 8.41 4.34 8.24
C VAL A 56 8.03 3.63 6.93
N PRO A 57 7.31 2.47 6.99
CA PRO A 57 6.90 1.76 8.22
C PRO A 57 8.02 0.95 8.87
N VAL A 58 7.82 0.62 10.14
CA VAL A 58 8.59 -0.43 10.84
C VAL A 58 7.66 -1.22 11.74
N LEU A 59 7.78 -2.54 11.72
CA LEU A 59 7.04 -3.46 12.57
C LEU A 59 7.95 -3.95 13.70
N TRP A 60 7.43 -3.92 14.92
CA TRP A 60 8.03 -4.52 16.09
C TRP A 60 7.21 -5.74 16.52
N ASP A 61 7.82 -6.90 16.55
CA ASP A 61 7.27 -8.11 17.17
C ASP A 61 8.20 -8.50 18.32
N ASP A 62 7.81 -8.13 19.54
CA ASP A 62 8.62 -8.18 20.75
C ASP A 62 9.95 -7.43 20.55
N THR A 63 11.08 -8.14 20.47
CA THR A 63 12.42 -7.57 20.28
C THR A 63 12.84 -7.51 18.80
N LEU A 64 12.10 -8.16 17.92
CA LEU A 64 12.37 -8.14 16.48
C LEU A 64 11.84 -6.86 15.83
N HIS A 65 12.69 -6.19 15.07
CA HIS A 65 12.33 -5.05 14.27
C HIS A 65 12.44 -5.40 12.78
N VAL A 66 11.33 -5.27 12.06
CA VAL A 66 11.27 -5.49 10.61
C VAL A 66 10.97 -4.15 9.93
N TRP A 67 11.83 -3.71 9.05
CA TRP A 67 11.66 -2.49 8.25
C TRP A 67 11.60 -2.84 6.79
N ASP A 68 11.13 -1.87 5.97
CA ASP A 68 10.69 -1.99 4.61
C ASP A 68 9.28 -2.59 4.47
N SER A 69 8.46 -1.94 3.64
CA SER A 69 7.04 -2.28 3.55
C SER A 69 6.78 -3.68 2.99
N LEU A 70 7.58 -4.12 2.01
CA LEU A 70 7.41 -5.46 1.43
C LEU A 70 7.93 -6.53 2.39
N ALA A 71 9.08 -6.29 3.03
CA ALA A 71 9.63 -7.21 4.03
C ALA A 71 8.66 -7.38 5.22
N ILE A 72 8.01 -6.30 5.67
CA ILE A 72 6.96 -6.39 6.70
C ILE A 72 5.79 -7.25 6.21
N CYS A 73 5.32 -7.04 4.98
CA CYS A 73 4.24 -7.86 4.42
C CYS A 73 4.60 -9.35 4.34
N GLU A 74 5.84 -9.68 3.94
CA GLU A 74 6.32 -11.07 3.92
C GLU A 74 6.39 -11.65 5.34
N TYR A 75 6.94 -10.91 6.30
CA TYR A 75 6.97 -11.35 7.70
C TYR A 75 5.58 -11.59 8.26
N VAL A 76 4.63 -10.67 8.02
CA VAL A 76 3.22 -10.82 8.42
C VAL A 76 2.62 -12.09 7.82
N ASN A 77 2.90 -12.33 6.53
CA ASN A 77 2.40 -13.51 5.81
C ASN A 77 2.89 -14.83 6.42
N GLU A 78 4.17 -14.91 6.76
CA GLU A 78 4.75 -16.09 7.40
C GLU A 78 4.28 -16.26 8.86
N ARG A 79 4.21 -15.17 9.60
CA ARG A 79 4.00 -15.18 11.06
C ARG A 79 2.54 -15.38 11.45
N TRP A 80 1.58 -14.83 10.69
CA TRP A 80 0.16 -14.79 11.08
C TRP A 80 -0.82 -15.24 9.99
N LEU A 81 -0.40 -15.35 8.73
CA LEU A 81 -1.32 -15.66 7.63
C LEU A 81 -1.16 -17.06 7.06
N ASP A 82 -0.20 -17.86 7.50
CA ASP A 82 0.07 -19.20 6.98
C ASP A 82 0.20 -19.21 5.43
N GLY A 83 0.83 -18.19 4.87
CA GLY A 83 1.03 -18.05 3.44
C GLY A 83 -0.14 -17.44 2.66
N ARG A 84 -1.31 -17.19 3.29
CA ARG A 84 -2.53 -16.70 2.63
C ARG A 84 -2.42 -15.28 2.03
N GLY A 85 -1.37 -14.55 2.34
CA GLY A 85 -1.08 -13.26 1.72
C GLY A 85 -0.62 -13.35 0.26
N TRP A 86 -0.33 -14.55 -0.23
CA TRP A 86 0.02 -14.84 -1.61
C TRP A 86 -0.89 -15.91 -2.23
N PRO A 87 -1.05 -15.94 -3.56
CA PRO A 87 -1.77 -17.03 -4.24
C PRO A 87 -1.19 -18.40 -3.89
N ALA A 88 -2.07 -19.39 -3.71
CA ALA A 88 -1.65 -20.77 -3.43
C ALA A 88 -0.98 -21.44 -4.64
N GLU A 89 -1.41 -21.11 -5.84
CA GLU A 89 -0.86 -21.64 -7.08
C GLU A 89 0.53 -21.02 -7.34
N LEU A 90 1.49 -21.85 -7.77
CA LEU A 90 2.90 -21.47 -7.87
C LEU A 90 3.17 -20.38 -8.91
N SER A 91 2.56 -20.48 -10.09
CA SER A 91 2.78 -19.49 -11.17
C SER A 91 2.14 -18.15 -10.81
N ALA A 92 0.91 -18.14 -10.29
CA ALA A 92 0.25 -16.94 -9.79
C ALA A 92 1.05 -16.29 -8.67
N ARG A 93 1.56 -17.08 -7.72
CA ARG A 93 2.41 -16.58 -6.63
C ARG A 93 3.72 -15.96 -7.14
N ALA A 94 4.36 -16.60 -8.11
CA ALA A 94 5.60 -16.08 -8.69
C ALA A 94 5.38 -14.75 -9.42
N GLN A 95 4.31 -14.65 -10.21
CA GLN A 95 3.97 -13.42 -10.92
C GLN A 95 3.49 -12.31 -9.97
N ALA A 96 2.70 -12.65 -8.95
CA ALA A 96 2.29 -11.70 -7.92
C ALA A 96 3.49 -11.10 -7.16
N ARG A 97 4.49 -11.93 -6.81
CA ARG A 97 5.74 -11.47 -6.20
C ARG A 97 6.57 -10.61 -7.14
N ALA A 98 6.66 -10.97 -8.42
CA ALA A 98 7.35 -10.17 -9.41
C ALA A 98 6.70 -8.78 -9.56
N ALA A 99 5.38 -8.72 -9.67
CA ALA A 99 4.63 -7.47 -9.74
C ALA A 99 4.77 -6.61 -8.47
N ALA A 100 4.72 -7.23 -7.30
CA ALA A 100 4.94 -6.54 -6.02
C ALA A 100 6.36 -5.96 -5.92
N ALA A 101 7.37 -6.70 -6.36
CA ALA A 101 8.76 -6.24 -6.40
C ALA A 101 8.97 -5.12 -7.42
N GLU A 102 8.36 -5.20 -8.61
CA GLU A 102 8.37 -4.13 -9.62
C GLU A 102 7.73 -2.85 -9.06
N MET A 103 6.58 -2.96 -8.36
CA MET A 103 5.96 -1.81 -7.69
C MET A 103 6.84 -1.26 -6.57
N HIS A 104 7.53 -2.12 -5.83
CA HIS A 104 8.38 -1.72 -4.74
C HIS A 104 9.59 -0.91 -5.18
N SER A 105 10.28 -1.36 -6.22
CA SER A 105 11.54 -0.76 -6.70
C SER A 105 11.39 0.25 -7.84
N GLY A 106 10.29 0.16 -8.60
CA GLY A 106 10.07 0.93 -9.83
C GLY A 106 9.09 2.12 -9.70
N PHE A 107 8.63 2.60 -10.87
CA PHE A 107 7.60 3.63 -11.01
C PHE A 107 7.94 4.95 -10.30
N VAL A 108 9.19 5.39 -10.44
CA VAL A 108 9.73 6.57 -9.75
C VAL A 108 9.07 7.84 -10.26
N ASP A 109 8.83 7.92 -11.57
CA ASP A 109 8.23 9.10 -12.20
C ASP A 109 6.78 9.28 -11.78
N LEU A 110 6.00 8.20 -11.74
CA LEU A 110 4.65 8.21 -11.15
C LEU A 110 4.66 8.72 -9.71
N ARG A 111 5.55 8.16 -8.87
CA ARG A 111 5.58 8.50 -7.44
C ARG A 111 6.01 9.94 -7.19
N THR A 112 6.87 10.47 -8.04
CA THR A 112 7.40 11.84 -7.94
C THR A 112 6.36 12.85 -8.42
N GLN A 113 5.71 12.59 -9.56
CA GLN A 113 4.81 13.54 -10.18
C GLN A 113 3.38 13.46 -9.66
N LEU A 114 2.96 12.26 -9.19
CA LEU A 114 1.64 12.01 -8.60
C LEU A 114 1.80 11.47 -7.15
N PRO A 115 2.36 12.25 -6.21
CA PRO A 115 2.55 11.78 -4.84
C PRO A 115 1.21 11.46 -4.18
N MET A 116 1.17 10.40 -3.35
CA MET A 116 -0.03 10.11 -2.57
C MET A 116 -0.32 11.25 -1.59
N ASN A 117 -1.48 11.84 -1.73
CA ASN A 117 -1.97 12.90 -0.83
C ASN A 117 -3.50 12.83 -0.76
N LEU A 118 -4.02 12.28 0.34
CA LEU A 118 -5.47 12.17 0.57
C LEU A 118 -6.14 13.51 0.95
N ALA A 119 -5.35 14.59 1.14
CA ALA A 119 -5.87 15.94 1.30
C ALA A 119 -6.17 16.61 -0.05
N ARG A 120 -5.61 16.10 -1.13
CA ARG A 120 -5.85 16.64 -2.47
C ARG A 120 -7.29 16.39 -2.89
N ALA A 121 -7.98 17.44 -3.35
CA ALA A 121 -9.27 17.29 -4.02
C ALA A 121 -9.08 16.47 -5.31
N PRO A 122 -9.90 15.42 -5.55
CA PRO A 122 -9.83 14.67 -6.79
C PRO A 122 -10.03 15.56 -8.01
N GLY A 123 -9.24 15.32 -9.05
CA GLY A 123 -9.36 16.06 -10.30
C GLY A 123 -8.15 15.86 -11.21
N PRO A 124 -8.31 16.19 -12.51
CA PRO A 124 -7.28 15.97 -13.50
C PRO A 124 -5.99 16.74 -13.16
N ALA A 125 -4.86 16.14 -13.47
CA ALA A 125 -3.54 16.72 -13.34
C ALA A 125 -2.76 16.54 -14.65
N ARG A 126 -1.61 17.18 -14.72
CA ARG A 126 -0.65 17.00 -15.81
C ARG A 126 0.56 16.26 -15.30
N TRP A 127 1.10 15.40 -16.11
CA TRP A 127 2.36 14.70 -15.94
C TRP A 127 3.08 14.58 -17.28
N ASP A 128 4.32 14.19 -17.26
CA ASP A 128 5.13 14.04 -18.47
C ASP A 128 5.07 12.61 -19.04
N ALA A 129 5.78 12.41 -20.15
CA ALA A 129 5.84 11.11 -20.83
C ALA A 129 6.52 10.01 -19.97
N ALA A 130 7.33 10.36 -18.97
CA ALA A 130 7.95 9.37 -18.11
C ALA A 130 6.93 8.78 -17.13
N ALA A 131 6.15 9.62 -16.45
CA ALA A 131 5.05 9.17 -15.60
C ALA A 131 3.94 8.48 -16.42
N GLU A 132 3.68 8.92 -17.66
CA GLU A 132 2.73 8.24 -18.55
C GLU A 132 3.16 6.80 -18.87
N ARG A 133 4.46 6.55 -19.08
CA ARG A 133 4.98 5.18 -19.27
C ARG A 133 4.76 4.33 -18.00
N ASP A 134 5.00 4.89 -16.82
CA ASP A 134 4.75 4.20 -15.55
C ASP A 134 3.26 3.83 -15.41
N ILE A 135 2.35 4.78 -15.68
CA ILE A 135 0.91 4.59 -15.64
C ILE A 135 0.46 3.49 -16.60
N THR A 136 0.93 3.55 -17.83
CA THR A 136 0.60 2.55 -18.87
C THR A 136 1.12 1.16 -18.47
N ARG A 137 2.36 1.06 -17.99
CA ARG A 137 2.94 -0.20 -17.53
C ARG A 137 2.16 -0.81 -16.35
N ILE A 138 1.78 -0.01 -15.39
CA ILE A 138 0.99 -0.46 -14.23
C ILE A 138 -0.36 -1.01 -14.68
N GLN A 139 -1.08 -0.31 -15.53
CA GLN A 139 -2.39 -0.76 -16.00
C GLN A 139 -2.28 -2.05 -16.84
N ALA A 140 -1.24 -2.17 -17.68
CA ALA A 140 -0.97 -3.38 -18.42
C ALA A 140 -0.64 -4.58 -17.49
N LEU A 141 0.13 -4.33 -16.42
CA LEU A 141 0.45 -5.33 -15.41
C LEU A 141 -0.80 -5.81 -14.66
N TRP A 142 -1.67 -4.89 -14.26
CA TRP A 142 -2.95 -5.25 -13.63
C TRP A 142 -3.85 -6.07 -14.57
N ALA A 143 -3.94 -5.66 -15.83
CA ALA A 143 -4.73 -6.38 -16.83
C ALA A 143 -4.22 -7.81 -17.05
N SER A 144 -2.90 -8.00 -17.16
CA SER A 144 -2.28 -9.33 -17.31
C SER A 144 -2.55 -10.22 -16.10
N LEU A 145 -2.28 -9.75 -14.88
CA LEU A 145 -2.52 -10.53 -13.66
C LEU A 145 -3.99 -10.93 -13.51
N ARG A 146 -4.91 -10.00 -13.78
CA ARG A 146 -6.34 -10.29 -13.70
C ARG A 146 -6.80 -11.28 -14.77
N ALA A 147 -6.29 -11.15 -16.00
CA ALA A 147 -6.62 -12.07 -17.08
C ALA A 147 -6.11 -13.49 -16.82
N GLU A 148 -4.93 -13.63 -16.23
CA GLU A 148 -4.30 -14.93 -15.99
C GLU A 148 -4.74 -15.56 -14.67
N HIS A 149 -4.91 -14.77 -13.59
CA HIS A 149 -5.08 -15.26 -12.22
C HIS A 149 -6.27 -14.67 -11.47
N GLY A 150 -6.97 -13.68 -12.04
CA GLY A 150 -8.05 -12.94 -11.36
C GLY A 150 -9.42 -13.63 -11.40
N HIS A 151 -9.57 -14.80 -12.02
CA HIS A 151 -10.87 -15.42 -12.31
C HIS A 151 -11.70 -15.76 -11.06
N ALA A 152 -11.06 -15.98 -9.91
CA ALA A 152 -11.73 -16.40 -8.68
C ALA A 152 -12.20 -15.22 -7.79
N GLY A 153 -11.92 -13.97 -8.16
CA GLY A 153 -12.26 -12.83 -7.31
C GLY A 153 -12.09 -11.46 -7.96
N GLN A 154 -12.10 -10.42 -7.13
CA GLN A 154 -12.09 -9.02 -7.58
C GLN A 154 -10.70 -8.38 -7.60
N PHE A 155 -9.69 -9.06 -7.05
CA PHE A 155 -8.33 -8.53 -6.93
C PHE A 155 -7.40 -9.09 -8.01
N LEU A 156 -6.13 -8.69 -7.99
CA LEU A 156 -5.19 -8.99 -9.09
C LEU A 156 -5.00 -10.49 -9.32
N CYS A 157 -5.02 -11.27 -8.24
CA CYS A 157 -4.87 -12.73 -8.32
C CYS A 157 -6.03 -13.48 -7.63
N GLY A 158 -7.26 -12.97 -7.73
CA GLY A 158 -8.45 -13.54 -7.12
C GLY A 158 -8.79 -12.89 -5.80
N ASP A 159 -8.34 -13.43 -4.67
CA ASP A 159 -8.50 -12.85 -3.35
C ASP A 159 -7.49 -11.71 -3.09
N PHE A 160 -7.84 -10.81 -2.14
CA PHE A 160 -6.93 -9.76 -1.71
C PHE A 160 -5.65 -10.33 -1.09
N GLY A 161 -4.51 -9.83 -1.54
CA GLY A 161 -3.21 -10.25 -1.06
C GLY A 161 -2.17 -9.14 -0.98
N ILE A 162 -0.92 -9.55 -0.79
CA ILE A 162 0.22 -8.61 -0.67
C ILE A 162 0.38 -7.79 -1.95
N VAL A 163 0.19 -8.39 -3.13
CA VAL A 163 0.30 -7.66 -4.40
C VAL A 163 -0.69 -6.49 -4.44
N ASP A 164 -1.91 -6.68 -3.96
CA ASP A 164 -2.93 -5.63 -3.91
C ASP A 164 -2.60 -4.56 -2.87
N ALA A 165 -2.09 -4.96 -1.70
CA ALA A 165 -1.60 -4.03 -0.69
C ALA A 165 -0.46 -3.15 -1.23
N MET A 166 0.43 -3.72 -2.06
CA MET A 166 1.52 -2.98 -2.70
C MET A 166 1.02 -1.97 -3.74
N PHE A 167 -0.07 -2.28 -4.46
CA PHE A 167 -0.66 -1.39 -5.45
C PHE A 167 -1.74 -0.44 -4.89
N ALA A 168 -2.26 -0.65 -3.69
CA ALA A 168 -3.29 0.22 -3.11
C ALA A 168 -2.92 1.73 -3.11
N PRO A 169 -1.67 2.14 -2.79
CA PRO A 169 -1.29 3.55 -2.92
C PRO A 169 -1.34 4.08 -4.35
N VAL A 170 -1.15 3.22 -5.36
CA VAL A 170 -1.26 3.61 -6.78
C VAL A 170 -2.72 3.87 -7.15
N ALA A 171 -3.63 2.99 -6.72
CA ALA A 171 -5.05 3.20 -6.91
C ALA A 171 -5.54 4.53 -6.33
N LEU A 172 -5.05 4.88 -5.12
CA LEU A 172 -5.36 6.19 -4.50
C LEU A 172 -4.80 7.36 -5.32
N ARG A 173 -3.58 7.24 -5.89
CA ARG A 173 -3.02 8.24 -6.80
C ARG A 173 -3.88 8.38 -8.06
N PHE A 174 -4.22 7.28 -8.71
CA PHE A 174 -5.01 7.31 -9.93
C PHE A 174 -6.35 8.01 -9.71
N ALA A 175 -7.05 7.69 -8.62
CA ALA A 175 -8.29 8.36 -8.25
C ALA A 175 -8.09 9.86 -7.95
N SER A 176 -7.05 10.23 -7.18
CA SER A 176 -6.80 11.62 -6.78
C SER A 176 -6.40 12.52 -7.95
N TYR A 177 -5.69 11.98 -8.94
CA TYR A 177 -5.16 12.74 -10.07
C TYR A 177 -5.98 12.60 -11.35
N GLY A 178 -7.11 11.86 -11.29
CA GLY A 178 -7.98 11.67 -12.45
C GLY A 178 -7.30 10.95 -13.60
N VAL A 179 -6.48 9.94 -13.30
CA VAL A 179 -5.79 9.14 -14.32
C VAL A 179 -6.82 8.38 -15.15
N PRO A 180 -6.79 8.48 -16.50
CA PRO A 180 -7.66 7.69 -17.36
C PRO A 180 -7.40 6.18 -17.16
N LEU A 181 -8.46 5.42 -16.97
CA LEU A 181 -8.36 3.99 -16.68
C LEU A 181 -8.70 3.15 -17.92
N PHE A 182 -7.93 2.08 -18.14
CA PHE A 182 -8.36 1.00 -19.01
C PHE A 182 -9.49 0.21 -18.33
N GLU A 183 -10.37 -0.42 -19.11
CA GLU A 183 -11.59 -1.04 -18.60
C GLU A 183 -11.35 -1.98 -17.41
N ALA A 184 -10.38 -2.89 -17.51
CA ALA A 184 -10.03 -3.83 -16.44
C ALA A 184 -9.47 -3.15 -15.16
N ALA A 185 -8.91 -1.96 -15.27
CA ALA A 185 -8.38 -1.22 -14.12
C ALA A 185 -9.49 -0.57 -13.29
N GLY A 186 -10.60 -0.17 -13.93
CA GLY A 186 -11.74 0.45 -13.25
C GLY A 186 -12.37 -0.47 -12.21
N ASP A 187 -12.65 -1.72 -12.57
CA ASP A 187 -13.21 -2.72 -11.67
C ASP A 187 -12.27 -3.02 -10.49
N TYR A 188 -10.98 -3.13 -10.76
CA TYR A 188 -9.98 -3.35 -9.72
C TYR A 188 -9.90 -2.17 -8.73
N LEU A 189 -9.89 -0.93 -9.23
CA LEU A 189 -9.92 0.25 -8.36
C LEU A 189 -11.20 0.29 -7.51
N ALA A 190 -12.34 -0.04 -8.10
CA ALA A 190 -13.61 -0.10 -7.37
C ALA A 190 -13.57 -1.17 -6.26
N ALA A 191 -12.99 -2.34 -6.54
CA ALA A 191 -12.82 -3.40 -5.54
C ALA A 191 -11.91 -2.95 -4.38
N LEU A 192 -10.79 -2.29 -4.68
CA LEU A 192 -9.91 -1.72 -3.64
C LEU A 192 -10.64 -0.64 -2.81
N ASP A 193 -11.37 0.27 -3.44
CA ASP A 193 -12.09 1.34 -2.74
C ASP A 193 -13.23 0.80 -1.86
N ALA A 194 -13.77 -0.36 -2.21
CA ALA A 194 -14.79 -1.05 -1.43
C ALA A 194 -14.25 -1.75 -0.18
N LEU A 195 -12.92 -1.98 -0.09
CA LEU A 195 -12.31 -2.65 1.08
C LEU A 195 -12.59 -1.88 2.37
N PRO A 196 -13.15 -2.53 3.39
CA PRO A 196 -13.40 -1.88 4.69
C PRO A 196 -12.12 -1.27 5.29
N ALA A 197 -11.01 -1.98 5.23
CA ALA A 197 -9.73 -1.51 5.75
C ALA A 197 -9.20 -0.27 4.99
N LEU A 198 -9.37 -0.18 3.67
CA LEU A 198 -8.96 1.01 2.93
C LEU A 198 -9.87 2.21 3.20
N ARG A 199 -11.16 1.97 3.41
CA ARG A 199 -12.11 3.01 3.85
C ARG A 199 -11.76 3.52 5.25
N GLU A 200 -11.42 2.64 6.18
CA GLU A 200 -10.93 3.02 7.52
C GLU A 200 -9.70 3.92 7.42
N TRP A 201 -8.68 3.52 6.64
CA TRP A 201 -7.49 4.36 6.39
C TRP A 201 -7.84 5.77 5.90
N LYS A 202 -8.74 5.87 4.91
CA LYS A 202 -9.19 7.16 4.35
C LYS A 202 -9.94 8.02 5.37
N GLN A 203 -10.77 7.41 6.21
CA GLN A 203 -11.48 8.09 7.30
C GLN A 203 -10.52 8.61 8.36
N ASP A 204 -9.53 7.81 8.73
CA ASP A 204 -8.49 8.20 9.68
C ASP A 204 -7.63 9.34 9.15
N ALA A 205 -7.22 9.28 7.87
CA ALA A 205 -6.52 10.37 7.21
C ALA A 205 -7.32 11.69 7.22
N ALA A 206 -8.65 11.60 7.08
CA ALA A 206 -9.50 12.78 7.16
C ALA A 206 -9.57 13.33 8.61
N ARG A 207 -9.62 12.47 9.63
CA ARG A 207 -9.57 12.87 11.05
C ARG A 207 -8.25 13.54 11.42
N GLU A 208 -7.11 12.94 11.04
CA GLU A 208 -5.78 13.53 11.26
C GLU A 208 -5.68 14.98 10.74
N ARG A 209 -6.32 15.27 9.62
CA ARG A 209 -6.34 16.63 9.05
C ARG A 209 -7.12 17.62 9.89
N LEU A 210 -8.28 17.20 10.42
CA LEU A 210 -9.11 18.06 11.26
C LEU A 210 -8.44 18.39 12.60
N GLU A 211 -7.63 17.47 13.12
CA GLU A 211 -6.91 17.65 14.39
C GLU A 211 -5.66 18.55 14.24
N ARG A 212 -5.16 18.74 13.01
CA ARG A 212 -3.95 19.54 12.74
C ARG A 212 -4.23 20.93 12.16
N GLY A 213 -5.44 21.18 11.71
CA GLY A 213 -5.86 22.48 11.16
C GLY A 213 -6.45 23.36 12.21
#